data_c90ae13ef6f8d9435713c75a17f755ea
#
_entry.id   c90ae13ef6f8d9435713c75a17f755ea
#
_cell.length_a   1.000
_cell.length_b   1.000
_cell.length_c   1.000
_cell.angle_alpha   90.00
_cell.angle_beta   90.00
_cell.angle_gamma   90.00
#
_symmetry.space_group_name_H-M   'P 1'
#
loop_
_entity.id
_entity.type
_entity.pdbx_description
1 polymer ?
#
loop_
_entity_poly.entity_id
_entity_poly.type
_entity_poly.pdbx_seq_one_letter_code
_entity_poly.pdbx_strand_id
1 'polypeptide(L)'
;PTDNWWASFNDAVLTQCVQEALNHNQDIQIGVARMRIARAMRRMESSTFYPQIDTKLSYTVDRLSENNPRFEEAISQGFFPRDVDYWDAGFDVNWEIDVFGGTRRRVEGAVARIEEEAFQQLALMLSISAEVARNYFEIRGKQQKLAIIEAQIENEASRIQVLQNKHRSGLIPASQIINSQVRKQELESLKPTIEADIKAGQYRLAVLMGRRPEAAIAGLDLIHPLPTSGGQVPVGLPSDLLRQRPDIRAAERKLAAATADVGVAKAEFFPRFFLTGSPGLQSGDFADLFSSSSTAWVFGPKVSWKLFSGNRNKVQLETSNARQTQASIEYEATVNKALEDVESNLVRYGNNAVSLRFAVEAMNTRRRDLEIQTIRHESGLTDALAVAASKAAWLDSKWNQLEWQVNLLTRVVALYKS
;
A
#
# COMPACT_ATOMS: atom_id res chain seq x y z
N PRO A 1 -11.05 9.28 6.78
CA PRO A 1 -11.49 8.53 7.93
C PRO A 1 -11.49 7.06 7.55
N THR A 2 -10.49 6.35 8.04
CA THR A 2 -10.48 4.89 8.03
C THR A 2 -11.38 4.45 9.18
N ASP A 3 -12.66 4.76 9.07
CA ASP A 3 -13.63 4.28 10.03
C ASP A 3 -13.56 2.77 10.02
N ASN A 4 -13.67 2.15 11.18
CA ASN A 4 -13.58 0.71 11.42
C ASN A 4 -14.68 -0.04 10.63
N TRP A 5 -14.68 0.11 9.29
CA TRP A 5 -15.71 -0.46 8.40
C TRP A 5 -15.92 -1.96 8.61
N TRP A 6 -14.85 -2.68 9.00
CA TRP A 6 -14.92 -4.12 9.33
C TRP A 6 -15.72 -4.42 10.59
N ALA A 7 -15.90 -3.44 11.48
CA ALA A 7 -16.76 -3.61 12.65
C ALA A 7 -18.23 -3.78 12.29
N SER A 8 -18.67 -3.34 11.10
CA SER A 8 -20.03 -3.54 10.60
C SER A 8 -20.42 -5.02 10.41
N PHE A 9 -19.43 -5.91 10.33
CA PHE A 9 -19.65 -7.36 10.26
C PHE A 9 -19.89 -8.01 11.63
N ASN A 10 -19.72 -7.28 12.74
CA ASN A 10 -19.93 -7.78 14.11
C ASN A 10 -19.14 -9.07 14.42
N ASP A 11 -17.94 -9.21 13.86
CA ASP A 11 -17.05 -10.35 14.05
C ASP A 11 -15.79 -9.91 14.82
N ALA A 12 -15.67 -10.42 16.06
CA ALA A 12 -14.56 -10.06 16.94
C ALA A 12 -13.22 -10.60 16.44
N VAL A 13 -13.20 -11.80 15.82
CA VAL A 13 -11.98 -12.41 15.27
C VAL A 13 -11.51 -11.64 14.06
N LEU A 14 -12.40 -11.27 13.14
CA LEU A 14 -12.09 -10.39 12.02
C LEU A 14 -11.51 -9.07 12.51
N THR A 15 -12.17 -8.45 13.49
CA THR A 15 -11.73 -7.16 14.05
C THR A 15 -10.31 -7.26 14.62
N GLN A 16 -10.03 -8.33 15.37
CA GLN A 16 -8.70 -8.58 15.91
C GLN A 16 -7.65 -8.77 14.81
N CYS A 17 -7.95 -9.57 13.77
CA CYS A 17 -7.05 -9.81 12.66
C CYS A 17 -6.71 -8.50 11.92
N VAL A 18 -7.70 -7.65 11.65
CA VAL A 18 -7.49 -6.37 10.98
C VAL A 18 -6.66 -5.41 11.84
N GLN A 19 -7.00 -5.27 13.13
CA GLN A 19 -6.26 -4.39 14.03
C GLN A 19 -4.79 -4.82 14.17
N GLU A 20 -4.54 -6.11 14.28
CA GLU A 20 -3.19 -6.64 14.37
C GLU A 20 -2.41 -6.40 13.07
N ALA A 21 -3.04 -6.63 11.91
CA ALA A 21 -2.43 -6.33 10.61
C ALA A 21 -2.09 -4.83 10.49
N LEU A 22 -2.98 -3.92 10.86
CA LEU A 22 -2.72 -2.49 10.82
C LEU A 22 -1.56 -2.06 11.72
N ASN A 23 -1.32 -2.77 12.82
CA ASN A 23 -0.24 -2.45 13.77
C ASN A 23 1.10 -3.09 13.39
N HIS A 24 1.11 -4.28 12.80
CA HIS A 24 2.31 -5.10 12.65
C HIS A 24 2.67 -5.45 11.20
N ASN A 25 1.80 -5.15 10.23
CA ASN A 25 2.08 -5.44 8.82
C ASN A 25 3.36 -4.74 8.36
N GLN A 26 4.23 -5.47 7.68
CA GLN A 26 5.55 -4.98 7.27
C GLN A 26 5.46 -3.89 6.18
N ASP A 27 4.50 -3.98 5.25
CA ASP A 27 4.33 -2.97 4.21
C ASP A 27 3.87 -1.64 4.82
N ILE A 28 3.02 -1.67 5.85
CA ILE A 28 2.62 -0.49 6.62
C ILE A 28 3.83 0.12 7.33
N GLN A 29 4.71 -0.69 7.93
CA GLN A 29 5.94 -0.20 8.56
C GLN A 29 6.91 0.41 7.56
N ILE A 30 7.03 -0.17 6.35
CA ILE A 30 7.79 0.41 5.23
C ILE A 30 7.20 1.78 4.85
N GLY A 31 5.88 1.91 4.76
CA GLY A 31 5.21 3.19 4.51
C GLY A 31 5.54 4.25 5.57
N VAL A 32 5.55 3.87 6.86
CA VAL A 32 5.98 4.76 7.95
C VAL A 32 7.44 5.20 7.78
N ALA A 33 8.32 4.30 7.33
CA ALA A 33 9.72 4.64 7.05
C ALA A 33 9.83 5.63 5.87
N ARG A 34 9.07 5.44 4.78
CA ARG A 34 9.00 6.39 3.64
C ARG A 34 8.54 7.78 4.09
N MET A 35 7.53 7.85 4.95
CA MET A 35 7.08 9.10 5.55
C MET A 35 8.20 9.82 6.32
N ARG A 36 9.02 9.08 7.09
CA ARG A 36 10.18 9.64 7.81
C ARG A 36 11.24 10.18 6.84
N ILE A 37 11.50 9.46 5.73
CA ILE A 37 12.41 9.89 4.66
C ILE A 37 11.90 11.19 4.03
N ALA A 38 10.64 11.26 3.63
CA ALA A 38 10.05 12.48 3.03
C ALA A 38 10.15 13.69 3.99
N ARG A 39 9.89 13.49 5.28
CA ARG A 39 10.06 14.54 6.30
C ARG A 39 11.52 14.98 6.48
N ALA A 40 12.47 14.06 6.38
CA ALA A 40 13.89 14.38 6.44
C ALA A 40 14.32 15.17 5.20
N MET A 41 13.87 14.78 4.00
CA MET A 41 14.11 15.50 2.75
C MET A 41 13.57 16.93 2.81
N ARG A 42 12.36 17.13 3.31
CA ARG A 42 11.80 18.49 3.50
C ARG A 42 12.68 19.31 4.44
N ARG A 43 13.21 18.76 5.53
CA ARG A 43 14.13 19.47 6.42
C ARG A 43 15.44 19.83 5.72
N MET A 44 15.96 18.93 4.89
CA MET A 44 17.14 19.16 4.08
C MET A 44 16.91 20.32 3.09
N GLU A 45 15.79 20.33 2.35
CA GLU A 45 15.45 21.44 1.47
C GLU A 45 15.26 22.76 2.24
N SER A 46 14.68 22.71 3.43
CA SER A 46 14.47 23.89 4.28
C SER A 46 15.79 24.43 4.88
N SER A 47 16.83 23.60 5.00
CA SER A 47 18.12 24.06 5.51
C SER A 47 18.78 25.09 4.60
N THR A 48 18.41 25.11 3.31
CA THR A 48 18.92 26.12 2.36
C THR A 48 18.42 27.55 2.64
N PHE A 49 17.42 27.73 3.51
CA PHE A 49 17.01 29.04 4.00
C PHE A 49 18.00 29.64 5.00
N TYR A 50 18.91 28.84 5.56
CA TYR A 50 19.85 29.24 6.56
C TYR A 50 21.27 29.32 5.97
N PRO A 51 22.18 30.15 6.53
CA PRO A 51 23.56 30.17 6.11
C PRO A 51 24.24 28.82 6.36
N GLN A 52 25.10 28.42 5.44
CA GLN A 52 26.06 27.34 5.66
C GLN A 52 27.35 27.98 6.24
N ILE A 53 27.85 27.34 7.29
CA ILE A 53 29.06 27.78 7.98
C ILE A 53 30.02 26.60 8.01
N ASP A 54 31.10 26.72 7.28
CA ASP A 54 32.18 25.75 7.24
C ASP A 54 33.39 26.32 8.02
N THR A 55 34.16 25.47 8.70
CA THR A 55 35.41 25.85 9.32
C THR A 55 36.55 25.31 8.47
N LYS A 56 37.60 26.11 8.33
CA LYS A 56 38.83 25.71 7.65
C LYS A 56 40.04 25.98 8.51
N LEU A 57 41.05 25.11 8.37
CA LEU A 57 42.43 25.33 8.82
C LEU A 57 43.34 24.83 7.69
N SER A 58 44.14 25.71 7.15
CA SER A 58 45.07 25.36 6.06
C SER A 58 46.43 25.99 6.28
N TYR A 59 47.46 25.28 5.84
CA TYR A 59 48.78 25.82 5.64
C TYR A 59 49.03 25.85 4.14
N THR A 60 49.29 27.03 3.61
CA THR A 60 49.48 27.24 2.17
C THR A 60 50.94 27.71 1.95
N VAL A 61 51.60 27.08 1.00
CA VAL A 61 52.91 27.53 0.48
C VAL A 61 52.68 27.97 -0.95
N ASP A 62 52.88 29.26 -1.21
CA ASP A 62 52.65 29.87 -2.50
C ASP A 62 53.96 30.39 -3.07
N ARG A 63 54.24 30.05 -4.35
CA ARG A 63 55.38 30.61 -5.09
C ARG A 63 54.83 31.51 -6.18
N LEU A 64 55.05 32.82 -5.99
CA LEU A 64 54.58 33.82 -6.93
C LEU A 64 55.41 33.82 -8.22
N SER A 65 54.74 33.96 -9.36
CA SER A 65 55.40 34.06 -10.65
C SER A 65 56.08 35.44 -10.77
N GLU A 66 57.35 35.44 -11.17
CA GLU A 66 58.09 36.66 -11.48
C GLU A 66 57.47 37.45 -12.64
N ASN A 67 56.79 36.76 -13.56
CA ASN A 67 56.13 37.39 -14.71
C ASN A 67 54.70 37.82 -14.39
N ASN A 68 54.25 37.82 -13.11
CA ASN A 68 52.96 38.32 -12.73
C ASN A 68 53.00 39.88 -12.68
N PRO A 69 52.28 40.58 -13.59
CA PRO A 69 52.36 42.03 -13.69
C PRO A 69 52.04 42.81 -12.41
N ARG A 70 51.33 42.14 -11.49
CA ARG A 70 50.90 42.73 -10.22
C ARG A 70 52.01 42.75 -9.17
N PHE A 71 52.94 41.81 -9.25
CA PHE A 71 53.99 41.62 -8.25
C PHE A 71 55.43 41.71 -8.83
N GLU A 72 55.59 41.80 -10.18
CA GLU A 72 56.82 41.75 -10.90
C GLU A 72 57.85 42.85 -10.36
N GLU A 73 57.39 44.09 -10.24
CA GLU A 73 58.25 45.21 -9.75
C GLU A 73 58.56 45.01 -8.26
N ALA A 74 57.58 44.58 -7.42
CA ALA A 74 57.83 44.39 -5.98
C ALA A 74 58.77 43.21 -5.69
N ILE A 75 58.68 42.13 -6.50
CA ILE A 75 59.55 40.96 -6.37
C ILE A 75 60.96 41.30 -6.89
N SER A 76 61.08 41.95 -8.05
CA SER A 76 62.34 42.29 -8.66
C SER A 76 63.18 43.31 -7.82
N GLN A 77 62.48 44.20 -7.12
CA GLN A 77 63.12 45.17 -6.18
C GLN A 77 63.32 44.60 -4.76
N GLY A 78 62.93 43.33 -4.51
CA GLY A 78 63.12 42.68 -3.22
C GLY A 78 62.16 43.17 -2.12
N PHE A 79 61.12 43.95 -2.47
CA PHE A 79 60.11 44.41 -1.51
C PHE A 79 59.09 43.33 -1.13
N PHE A 80 59.00 42.26 -1.93
CA PHE A 80 58.02 41.15 -1.68
C PHE A 80 58.79 39.84 -1.88
N PRO A 81 58.67 38.88 -0.89
CA PRO A 81 59.28 37.57 -1.05
C PRO A 81 58.51 36.77 -2.13
N ARG A 82 59.23 35.98 -2.93
CA ARG A 82 58.71 35.17 -3.98
C ARG A 82 57.95 33.94 -3.42
N ASP A 83 58.50 33.37 -2.36
CA ASP A 83 57.90 32.23 -1.64
C ASP A 83 57.20 32.79 -0.39
N VAL A 84 55.91 32.57 -0.30
CA VAL A 84 55.06 33.02 0.81
C VAL A 84 54.33 31.80 1.38
N ASP A 85 54.51 31.60 2.65
CA ASP A 85 53.76 30.57 3.37
C ASP A 85 52.92 31.20 4.48
N TYR A 86 51.74 30.68 4.70
CA TYR A 86 50.85 31.18 5.73
C TYR A 86 49.85 30.15 6.23
N TRP A 87 49.50 30.26 7.48
CA TRP A 87 48.40 29.61 8.12
C TRP A 87 47.13 30.42 7.95
N ASP A 88 46.04 29.77 7.62
CA ASP A 88 44.68 30.34 7.54
C ASP A 88 43.72 29.48 8.34
N ALA A 89 43.11 30.08 9.38
CA ALA A 89 42.12 29.41 10.24
C ALA A 89 40.89 30.30 10.36
N GLY A 90 39.68 29.75 10.08
CA GLY A 90 38.50 30.59 10.13
C GLY A 90 37.22 29.86 9.76
N PHE A 91 36.21 30.66 9.47
CA PHE A 91 34.91 30.23 9.06
C PHE A 91 34.59 30.80 7.69
N ASP A 92 34.01 29.95 6.82
CA ASP A 92 33.40 30.37 5.56
C ASP A 92 31.90 30.33 5.68
N VAL A 93 31.24 31.47 5.56
CA VAL A 93 29.79 31.64 5.61
C VAL A 93 29.28 31.88 4.21
N ASN A 94 28.34 31.08 3.79
CA ASN A 94 27.65 31.25 2.51
C ASN A 94 26.13 31.12 2.70
N TRP A 95 25.38 32.14 2.33
CA TRP A 95 23.94 32.17 2.46
C TRP A 95 23.29 32.64 1.16
N GLU A 96 22.48 31.78 0.52
CA GLU A 96 21.66 32.12 -0.63
C GLU A 96 20.37 32.82 -0.19
N ILE A 97 20.17 34.05 -0.64
CA ILE A 97 18.93 34.80 -0.39
C ILE A 97 17.95 34.47 -1.51
N ASP A 98 16.82 33.80 -1.17
CA ASP A 98 15.84 33.32 -2.11
C ASP A 98 14.94 34.46 -2.66
N VAL A 99 15.51 35.33 -3.49
CA VAL A 99 14.77 36.45 -4.10
C VAL A 99 13.72 36.00 -5.08
N PHE A 100 14.04 35.04 -5.94
CA PHE A 100 13.15 34.52 -7.00
C PHE A 100 12.35 33.29 -6.62
N GLY A 101 12.44 32.85 -5.39
CA GLY A 101 11.59 31.81 -4.84
C GLY A 101 11.98 30.38 -5.20
N GLY A 102 13.19 30.13 -5.69
CA GLY A 102 13.68 28.80 -6.04
C GLY A 102 13.67 27.85 -4.84
N THR A 103 14.17 28.29 -3.69
CA THR A 103 14.17 27.52 -2.44
C THR A 103 12.74 27.35 -1.89
N ARG A 104 11.90 28.41 -1.93
CA ARG A 104 10.49 28.31 -1.54
C ARG A 104 9.74 27.26 -2.34
N ARG A 105 9.93 27.23 -3.67
CA ARG A 105 9.31 26.20 -4.54
C ARG A 105 9.86 24.80 -4.26
N ARG A 106 11.14 24.67 -3.92
CA ARG A 106 11.73 23.38 -3.53
C ARG A 106 11.11 22.83 -2.26
N VAL A 107 10.96 23.67 -1.24
CA VAL A 107 10.30 23.30 0.02
C VAL A 107 8.82 23.01 -0.17
N GLU A 108 8.10 23.77 -1.00
CA GLU A 108 6.71 23.51 -1.38
C GLU A 108 6.56 22.14 -2.03
N GLY A 109 7.43 21.80 -3.00
CA GLY A 109 7.45 20.47 -3.61
C GLY A 109 7.72 19.35 -2.59
N ALA A 110 8.65 19.59 -1.65
CA ALA A 110 8.93 18.63 -0.59
C ALA A 110 7.74 18.43 0.39
N VAL A 111 6.99 19.50 0.69
CA VAL A 111 5.75 19.40 1.49
C VAL A 111 4.70 18.57 0.75
N ALA A 112 4.49 18.84 -0.54
CA ALA A 112 3.54 18.09 -1.36
C ALA A 112 3.90 16.59 -1.43
N ARG A 113 5.20 16.24 -1.48
CA ARG A 113 5.67 14.84 -1.40
C ARG A 113 5.40 14.19 -0.03
N ILE A 114 5.48 14.94 1.08
CA ILE A 114 5.08 14.41 2.40
C ILE A 114 3.58 14.10 2.41
N GLU A 115 2.76 14.97 1.84
CA GLU A 115 1.31 14.78 1.77
C GLU A 115 0.96 13.60 0.84
N GLU A 116 1.68 13.44 -0.28
CA GLU A 116 1.56 12.28 -1.17
C GLU A 116 1.82 10.99 -0.41
N GLU A 117 2.94 10.88 0.32
CA GLU A 117 3.29 9.69 1.11
C GLU A 117 2.26 9.44 2.23
N ALA A 118 1.68 10.48 2.83
CA ALA A 118 0.62 10.34 3.83
C ALA A 118 -0.64 9.71 3.25
N PHE A 119 -1.06 10.13 2.06
CA PHE A 119 -2.22 9.55 1.39
C PHE A 119 -1.94 8.16 0.84
N GLN A 120 -0.73 7.88 0.34
CA GLN A 120 -0.31 6.53 -0.03
C GLN A 120 -0.34 5.57 1.18
N GLN A 121 0.07 6.03 2.35
CA GLN A 121 -0.02 5.26 3.60
C GLN A 121 -1.47 4.92 3.94
N LEU A 122 -2.40 5.87 3.81
CA LEU A 122 -3.83 5.63 4.05
C LEU A 122 -4.41 4.63 3.04
N ALA A 123 -4.07 4.75 1.75
CA ALA A 123 -4.47 3.81 0.71
C ALA A 123 -3.95 2.39 0.98
N LEU A 124 -2.71 2.28 1.46
CA LEU A 124 -2.10 1.01 1.83
C LEU A 124 -2.83 0.37 3.03
N MET A 125 -3.11 1.13 4.08
CA MET A 125 -3.86 0.65 5.26
C MET A 125 -5.25 0.14 4.88
N LEU A 126 -5.97 0.88 4.01
CA LEU A 126 -7.26 0.45 3.48
C LEU A 126 -7.13 -0.84 2.66
N SER A 127 -6.10 -0.94 1.82
CA SER A 127 -5.85 -2.13 0.99
C SER A 127 -5.54 -3.36 1.84
N ILE A 128 -4.68 -3.24 2.87
CA ILE A 128 -4.33 -4.33 3.78
C ILE A 128 -5.54 -4.76 4.61
N SER A 129 -6.34 -3.82 5.15
CA SER A 129 -7.56 -4.17 5.89
C SER A 129 -8.56 -4.93 5.03
N ALA A 130 -8.72 -4.53 3.76
CA ALA A 130 -9.58 -5.22 2.80
C ALA A 130 -9.05 -6.62 2.44
N GLU A 131 -7.74 -6.77 2.27
CA GLU A 131 -7.12 -8.08 1.98
C GLU A 131 -7.25 -9.05 3.15
N VAL A 132 -7.06 -8.58 4.39
CA VAL A 132 -7.29 -9.36 5.60
C VAL A 132 -8.75 -9.84 5.67
N ALA A 133 -9.72 -8.94 5.49
CA ALA A 133 -11.14 -9.29 5.56
C ALA A 133 -11.54 -10.29 4.46
N ARG A 134 -11.08 -10.07 3.22
CA ARG A 134 -11.33 -10.99 2.10
C ARG A 134 -10.78 -12.38 2.40
N ASN A 135 -9.52 -12.47 2.81
CA ASN A 135 -8.87 -13.75 3.12
C ASN A 135 -9.55 -14.46 4.30
N TYR A 136 -9.97 -13.69 5.32
CA TYR A 136 -10.75 -14.21 6.44
C TYR A 136 -12.07 -14.86 5.99
N PHE A 137 -12.86 -14.18 5.15
CA PHE A 137 -14.12 -14.74 4.64
C PHE A 137 -13.91 -15.95 3.75
N GLU A 138 -12.86 -15.95 2.93
CA GLU A 138 -12.48 -17.11 2.12
C GLU A 138 -12.13 -18.34 2.99
N ILE A 139 -11.35 -18.16 4.07
CA ILE A 139 -11.04 -19.24 5.01
C ILE A 139 -12.32 -19.76 5.66
N ARG A 140 -13.18 -18.87 6.19
CA ARG A 140 -14.45 -19.26 6.84
C ARG A 140 -15.38 -20.00 5.87
N GLY A 141 -15.46 -19.54 4.63
CA GLY A 141 -16.22 -20.21 3.59
C GLY A 141 -15.70 -21.62 3.30
N LYS A 142 -14.38 -21.78 3.17
CA LYS A 142 -13.75 -23.10 2.95
C LYS A 142 -13.94 -24.04 4.15
N GLN A 143 -13.90 -23.54 5.38
CA GLN A 143 -14.21 -24.35 6.57
C GLN A 143 -15.64 -24.89 6.55
N GLN A 144 -16.63 -24.05 6.20
CA GLN A 144 -18.01 -24.50 6.06
C GLN A 144 -18.20 -25.44 4.87
N LYS A 145 -17.49 -25.20 3.77
CA LYS A 145 -17.50 -26.08 2.59
C LYS A 145 -16.98 -27.48 2.94
N LEU A 146 -15.92 -27.56 3.75
CA LEU A 146 -15.38 -28.83 4.24
C LEU A 146 -16.43 -29.61 5.04
N ALA A 147 -17.15 -28.94 5.95
CA ALA A 147 -18.24 -29.57 6.71
C ALA A 147 -19.39 -30.06 5.82
N ILE A 148 -19.71 -29.35 4.74
CA ILE A 148 -20.73 -29.82 3.76
C ILE A 148 -20.22 -31.07 3.03
N ILE A 149 -18.97 -31.11 2.60
CA ILE A 149 -18.39 -32.30 1.95
C ILE A 149 -18.39 -33.50 2.89
N GLU A 150 -18.03 -33.33 4.14
CA GLU A 150 -18.09 -34.40 5.15
C GLU A 150 -19.52 -34.96 5.30
N ALA A 151 -20.50 -34.07 5.35
CA ALA A 151 -21.92 -34.49 5.38
C ALA A 151 -22.38 -35.20 4.08
N GLN A 152 -21.83 -34.82 2.91
CA GLN A 152 -22.10 -35.52 1.65
C GLN A 152 -21.45 -36.91 1.62
N ILE A 153 -20.20 -37.04 2.10
CA ILE A 153 -19.50 -38.35 2.21
C ILE A 153 -20.27 -39.29 3.13
N GLU A 154 -20.73 -38.80 4.27
CA GLU A 154 -21.56 -39.59 5.21
C GLU A 154 -22.88 -40.02 4.58
N ASN A 155 -23.52 -39.12 3.84
CA ASN A 155 -24.78 -39.44 3.12
C ASN A 155 -24.55 -40.51 2.05
N GLU A 156 -23.50 -40.46 1.26
CA GLU A 156 -23.16 -41.47 0.27
C GLU A 156 -22.74 -42.80 0.92
N ALA A 157 -22.03 -42.77 2.06
CA ALA A 157 -21.74 -43.99 2.82
C ALA A 157 -23.03 -44.69 3.28
N SER A 158 -23.99 -43.97 3.84
CA SER A 158 -25.31 -44.48 4.23
C SER A 158 -26.10 -45.03 3.02
N ARG A 159 -26.05 -44.33 1.88
CA ARG A 159 -26.68 -44.76 0.63
C ARG A 159 -26.09 -46.05 0.11
N ILE A 160 -24.77 -46.20 0.11
CA ILE A 160 -24.06 -47.42 -0.29
C ILE A 160 -24.54 -48.61 0.56
N GLN A 161 -24.72 -48.46 1.86
CA GLN A 161 -25.14 -49.50 2.76
C GLN A 161 -26.58 -49.97 2.42
N VAL A 162 -27.49 -49.04 2.11
CA VAL A 162 -28.86 -49.37 1.65
C VAL A 162 -28.84 -50.10 0.30
N LEU A 163 -28.02 -49.62 -0.66
CA LEU A 163 -27.87 -50.27 -1.97
C LEU A 163 -27.29 -51.67 -1.86
N GLN A 164 -26.31 -51.94 -1.01
CA GLN A 164 -25.77 -53.25 -0.76
C GLN A 164 -26.79 -54.22 -0.21
N ASN A 165 -27.66 -53.79 0.71
CA ASN A 165 -28.72 -54.59 1.24
C ASN A 165 -29.76 -54.96 0.14
N LYS A 166 -30.18 -54.00 -0.69
CA LYS A 166 -31.08 -54.24 -1.81
C LYS A 166 -30.48 -55.17 -2.89
N HIS A 167 -29.21 -55.04 -3.17
CA HIS A 167 -28.48 -55.89 -4.13
C HIS A 167 -28.43 -57.34 -3.63
N ARG A 168 -28.11 -57.53 -2.34
CA ARG A 168 -28.14 -58.88 -1.72
C ARG A 168 -29.49 -59.53 -1.80
N SER A 169 -30.57 -58.77 -1.80
CA SER A 169 -31.93 -59.23 -2.00
C SER A 169 -32.36 -59.35 -3.48
N GLY A 170 -31.43 -59.18 -4.42
CA GLY A 170 -31.70 -59.25 -5.87
C GLY A 170 -32.53 -58.11 -6.46
N LEU A 171 -32.75 -57.02 -5.71
CA LEU A 171 -33.66 -55.93 -6.10
C LEU A 171 -33.03 -54.91 -7.02
N ILE A 172 -31.70 -54.81 -7.06
CA ILE A 172 -30.98 -53.79 -7.87
C ILE A 172 -29.69 -54.37 -8.46
N PRO A 173 -29.22 -53.84 -9.60
CA PRO A 173 -27.92 -54.23 -10.18
C PRO A 173 -26.76 -53.63 -9.42
N ALA A 174 -25.58 -54.26 -9.47
CA ALA A 174 -24.34 -53.82 -8.82
C ALA A 174 -23.87 -52.43 -9.30
N SER A 175 -24.24 -52.02 -10.52
CA SER A 175 -23.86 -50.72 -11.10
C SER A 175 -24.30 -49.52 -10.25
N GLN A 176 -25.42 -49.64 -9.52
CA GLN A 176 -25.88 -48.54 -8.64
C GLN A 176 -24.96 -48.39 -7.41
N ILE A 177 -24.40 -49.49 -6.89
CA ILE A 177 -23.41 -49.45 -5.82
C ILE A 177 -22.13 -48.79 -6.31
N ILE A 178 -21.66 -49.19 -7.50
CA ILE A 178 -20.43 -48.65 -8.11
C ILE A 178 -20.54 -47.14 -8.31
N ASN A 179 -21.66 -46.65 -8.83
CA ASN A 179 -21.92 -45.21 -9.04
C ASN A 179 -21.83 -44.41 -7.72
N SER A 180 -22.40 -44.92 -6.64
CA SER A 180 -22.32 -44.27 -5.33
C SER A 180 -20.93 -44.35 -4.72
N GLN A 181 -20.18 -45.43 -4.96
CA GLN A 181 -18.78 -45.55 -4.54
C GLN A 181 -17.91 -44.54 -5.27
N VAL A 182 -18.07 -44.39 -6.58
CA VAL A 182 -17.35 -43.37 -7.38
C VAL A 182 -17.67 -41.99 -6.85
N ARG A 183 -18.94 -41.66 -6.62
CA ARG A 183 -19.35 -40.37 -6.07
C ARG A 183 -18.69 -40.08 -4.70
N LYS A 184 -18.69 -41.08 -3.82
CA LYS A 184 -18.02 -40.96 -2.53
C LYS A 184 -16.54 -40.69 -2.67
N GLN A 185 -15.82 -41.42 -3.56
CA GLN A 185 -14.40 -41.21 -3.83
C GLN A 185 -14.11 -39.85 -4.42
N GLU A 186 -14.95 -39.31 -5.33
CA GLU A 186 -14.86 -37.97 -5.86
C GLU A 186 -14.93 -36.91 -4.73
N LEU A 187 -15.93 -37.05 -3.81
CA LEU A 187 -16.06 -36.16 -2.67
C LEU A 187 -14.85 -36.26 -1.71
N GLU A 188 -14.35 -37.47 -1.43
CA GLU A 188 -13.16 -37.70 -0.62
C GLU A 188 -11.93 -37.07 -1.24
N SER A 189 -11.80 -37.05 -2.56
CA SER A 189 -10.68 -36.43 -3.27
C SER A 189 -10.65 -34.90 -3.16
N LEU A 190 -11.79 -34.26 -2.92
CA LEU A 190 -11.87 -32.81 -2.71
C LEU A 190 -11.37 -32.35 -1.34
N LYS A 191 -11.48 -33.23 -0.33
CA LYS A 191 -11.16 -32.91 1.08
C LYS A 191 -9.72 -32.43 1.27
N PRO A 192 -8.67 -33.15 0.82
CA PRO A 192 -7.28 -32.71 0.99
C PRO A 192 -7.00 -31.36 0.34
N THR A 193 -7.60 -31.09 -0.81
CA THR A 193 -7.45 -29.81 -1.53
C THR A 193 -8.01 -28.65 -0.71
N ILE A 194 -9.20 -28.81 -0.14
CA ILE A 194 -9.82 -27.76 0.68
C ILE A 194 -9.07 -27.56 2.00
N GLU A 195 -8.60 -28.64 2.63
CA GLU A 195 -7.75 -28.56 3.84
C GLU A 195 -6.45 -27.81 3.56
N ALA A 196 -5.79 -28.10 2.43
CA ALA A 196 -4.60 -27.40 1.99
C ALA A 196 -4.88 -25.90 1.74
N ASP A 197 -6.01 -25.59 1.11
CA ASP A 197 -6.44 -24.22 0.83
C ASP A 197 -6.74 -23.43 2.11
N ILE A 198 -7.36 -24.07 3.12
CA ILE A 198 -7.58 -23.47 4.44
C ILE A 198 -6.22 -23.12 5.08
N LYS A 199 -5.27 -24.06 5.08
CA LYS A 199 -3.93 -23.84 5.63
C LYS A 199 -3.19 -22.73 4.88
N ALA A 200 -3.21 -22.73 3.56
CA ALA A 200 -2.60 -21.67 2.75
C ALA A 200 -3.21 -20.29 3.07
N GLY A 201 -4.53 -20.21 3.22
CA GLY A 201 -5.23 -19.01 3.66
C GLY A 201 -4.80 -18.55 5.06
N GLN A 202 -4.67 -19.47 6.02
CA GLN A 202 -4.20 -19.18 7.36
C GLN A 202 -2.76 -18.63 7.34
N TYR A 203 -1.86 -19.21 6.53
CA TYR A 203 -0.49 -18.73 6.36
C TYR A 203 -0.45 -17.31 5.77
N ARG A 204 -1.25 -17.05 4.74
CA ARG A 204 -1.36 -15.72 4.16
C ARG A 204 -1.87 -14.69 5.17
N LEU A 205 -2.89 -15.05 5.94
CA LEU A 205 -3.44 -14.18 6.98
C LEU A 205 -2.40 -13.88 8.07
N ALA A 206 -1.64 -14.89 8.53
CA ALA A 206 -0.56 -14.69 9.49
C ALA A 206 0.50 -13.70 8.97
N VAL A 207 0.91 -13.84 7.70
CA VAL A 207 1.86 -12.90 7.07
C VAL A 207 1.29 -11.48 6.99
N LEU A 208 0.01 -11.33 6.60
CA LEU A 208 -0.65 -10.02 6.60
C LEU A 208 -0.68 -9.37 7.99
N MET A 209 -0.79 -10.18 9.04
CA MET A 209 -0.73 -9.74 10.45
C MET A 209 0.71 -9.50 10.94
N GLY A 210 1.73 -9.62 10.09
CA GLY A 210 3.14 -9.45 10.46
C GLY A 210 3.71 -10.62 11.28
N ARG A 211 3.03 -11.78 11.28
CA ARG A 211 3.46 -13.00 11.98
C ARG A 211 4.20 -13.97 11.05
N ARG A 212 4.86 -14.97 11.63
CA ARG A 212 5.37 -16.12 10.85
C ARG A 212 4.20 -16.94 10.31
N PRO A 213 4.33 -17.57 9.13
CA PRO A 213 3.22 -18.30 8.50
C PRO A 213 2.61 -19.38 9.39
N GLU A 214 3.43 -20.09 10.18
CA GLU A 214 2.99 -21.19 11.05
C GLU A 214 2.32 -20.72 12.37
N ALA A 215 2.30 -19.40 12.62
CA ALA A 215 1.73 -18.88 13.85
C ALA A 215 0.22 -19.13 13.89
N ALA A 216 -0.26 -19.78 14.95
CA ALA A 216 -1.67 -20.02 15.15
C ALA A 216 -2.43 -18.69 15.32
N ILE A 217 -3.59 -18.60 14.70
CA ILE A 217 -4.50 -17.46 14.81
C ILE A 217 -5.68 -17.89 15.69
N ALA A 218 -5.77 -17.31 16.86
CA ALA A 218 -6.82 -17.63 17.82
C ALA A 218 -8.22 -17.46 17.20
N GLY A 219 -9.08 -18.46 17.41
CA GLY A 219 -10.45 -18.45 16.90
C GLY A 219 -10.62 -18.85 15.43
N LEU A 220 -9.54 -19.11 14.67
CA LEU A 220 -9.61 -19.61 13.29
C LEU A 220 -9.64 -21.14 13.18
N ASP A 221 -9.34 -21.85 14.25
CA ASP A 221 -9.39 -23.34 14.28
C ASP A 221 -10.82 -23.89 14.40
N LEU A 222 -11.74 -23.08 14.93
CA LEU A 222 -13.14 -23.45 15.08
C LEU A 222 -13.96 -23.00 13.86
N ILE A 223 -14.87 -23.86 13.40
CA ILE A 223 -15.83 -23.51 12.35
C ILE A 223 -16.87 -22.56 12.94
N HIS A 224 -16.90 -21.33 12.46
CA HIS A 224 -17.92 -20.34 12.79
C HIS A 224 -18.78 -20.03 11.57
N PRO A 225 -20.07 -19.68 11.77
CA PRO A 225 -20.91 -19.20 10.67
C PRO A 225 -20.29 -17.93 10.07
N LEU A 226 -20.48 -17.75 8.75
CA LEU A 226 -20.12 -16.49 8.12
C LEU A 226 -20.97 -15.36 8.73
N PRO A 227 -20.37 -14.18 8.95
CA PRO A 227 -21.14 -13.05 9.41
C PRO A 227 -22.24 -12.72 8.40
N THR A 228 -23.40 -12.38 8.91
CA THR A 228 -24.45 -11.80 8.09
C THR A 228 -24.02 -10.36 7.77
N SER A 229 -24.01 -9.99 6.50
CA SER A 229 -23.74 -8.60 6.11
C SER A 229 -24.77 -7.68 6.75
N GLY A 230 -24.43 -7.17 7.93
CA GLY A 230 -25.31 -6.31 8.71
C GLY A 230 -25.15 -4.86 8.30
N GLY A 231 -25.54 -4.49 7.10
CA GLY A 231 -25.50 -3.08 6.77
C GLY A 231 -25.84 -2.82 5.31
N GLN A 232 -26.73 -1.90 5.08
CA GLN A 232 -26.84 -1.23 3.79
C GLN A 232 -25.47 -0.61 3.50
N VAL A 233 -24.84 -1.02 2.40
CA VAL A 233 -23.67 -0.31 1.89
C VAL A 233 -24.08 1.15 1.74
N PRO A 234 -23.40 2.10 2.39
CA PRO A 234 -23.75 3.52 2.26
C PRO A 234 -23.57 3.91 0.80
N VAL A 235 -24.65 4.02 0.06
CA VAL A 235 -24.65 4.52 -1.32
C VAL A 235 -24.66 6.04 -1.20
N GLY A 236 -23.47 6.65 -1.00
CA GLY A 236 -23.29 8.10 -1.10
C GLY A 236 -23.26 8.55 -2.55
N LEU A 237 -23.37 9.86 -2.79
CA LEU A 237 -23.16 10.44 -4.12
C LEU A 237 -21.72 10.13 -4.58
N PRO A 238 -21.52 9.51 -5.76
CA PRO A 238 -20.21 9.09 -6.23
C PRO A 238 -19.14 10.19 -6.23
N SER A 239 -19.52 11.43 -6.51
CA SER A 239 -18.62 12.58 -6.60
C SER A 239 -17.96 12.99 -5.28
N ASP A 240 -18.67 12.88 -4.15
CA ASP A 240 -18.13 13.28 -2.85
C ASP A 240 -17.23 12.18 -2.25
N LEU A 241 -17.56 10.90 -2.51
CA LEU A 241 -16.74 9.77 -2.12
C LEU A 241 -15.40 9.75 -2.88
N LEU A 242 -15.43 10.05 -4.19
CA LEU A 242 -14.22 10.12 -5.01
C LEU A 242 -13.19 11.14 -4.50
N ARG A 243 -13.66 12.31 -4.05
CA ARG A 243 -12.79 13.36 -3.51
C ARG A 243 -12.10 12.95 -2.20
N GLN A 244 -12.62 11.96 -1.49
CA GLN A 244 -12.07 11.48 -0.21
C GLN A 244 -11.12 10.30 -0.39
N ARG A 245 -11.04 9.69 -1.59
CA ARG A 245 -10.19 8.54 -1.85
C ARG A 245 -8.71 8.90 -1.66
N PRO A 246 -7.96 8.11 -0.86
CA PRO A 246 -6.56 8.39 -0.60
C PRO A 246 -5.67 8.30 -1.85
N ASP A 247 -5.97 7.41 -2.79
CA ASP A 247 -5.22 7.26 -4.05
C ASP A 247 -5.35 8.48 -4.96
N ILE A 248 -6.55 9.06 -5.07
CA ILE A 248 -6.80 10.31 -5.81
C ILE A 248 -6.07 11.48 -5.15
N ARG A 249 -6.14 11.58 -3.82
CA ARG A 249 -5.42 12.60 -3.06
C ARG A 249 -3.91 12.48 -3.22
N ALA A 250 -3.37 11.26 -3.22
CA ALA A 250 -1.94 11.04 -3.46
C ALA A 250 -1.53 11.53 -4.86
N ALA A 251 -2.31 11.20 -5.90
CA ALA A 251 -2.05 11.65 -7.27
C ALA A 251 -2.16 13.19 -7.40
N GLU A 252 -3.11 13.83 -6.72
CA GLU A 252 -3.23 15.29 -6.64
C GLU A 252 -1.98 15.93 -6.02
N ARG A 253 -1.46 15.36 -4.92
CA ARG A 253 -0.25 15.87 -4.25
C ARG A 253 1.00 15.66 -5.10
N LYS A 254 1.09 14.54 -5.84
CA LYS A 254 2.13 14.29 -6.83
C LYS A 254 2.17 15.36 -7.92
N LEU A 255 1.00 15.73 -8.45
CA LEU A 255 0.88 16.82 -9.43
C LEU A 255 1.31 18.18 -8.82
N ALA A 256 0.93 18.45 -7.58
CA ALA A 256 1.35 19.66 -6.87
C ALA A 256 2.88 19.72 -6.71
N ALA A 257 3.53 18.60 -6.36
CA ALA A 257 4.98 18.50 -6.28
C ALA A 257 5.66 18.76 -7.63
N ALA A 258 5.17 18.14 -8.71
CA ALA A 258 5.68 18.35 -10.07
C ALA A 258 5.51 19.81 -10.53
N THR A 259 4.42 20.47 -10.14
CA THR A 259 4.17 21.89 -10.42
C THR A 259 5.18 22.79 -9.69
N ALA A 260 5.49 22.47 -8.44
CA ALA A 260 6.53 23.18 -7.69
C ALA A 260 7.92 23.01 -8.33
N ASP A 261 8.25 21.79 -8.83
CA ASP A 261 9.51 21.52 -9.54
C ASP A 261 9.66 22.36 -10.83
N VAL A 262 8.56 22.64 -11.55
CA VAL A 262 8.56 23.59 -12.67
C VAL A 262 8.96 25.00 -12.19
N GLY A 263 8.45 25.42 -11.01
CA GLY A 263 8.82 26.66 -10.38
C GLY A 263 10.32 26.76 -10.06
N VAL A 264 10.91 25.67 -9.55
CA VAL A 264 12.35 25.56 -9.31
C VAL A 264 13.12 25.71 -10.61
N ALA A 265 12.73 24.98 -11.68
CA ALA A 265 13.40 25.07 -12.98
C ALA A 265 13.31 26.48 -13.61
N LYS A 266 12.20 27.19 -13.39
CA LYS A 266 12.07 28.60 -13.81
C LYS A 266 13.00 29.53 -13.02
N ALA A 267 13.19 29.30 -11.72
CA ALA A 267 14.08 30.11 -10.89
C ALA A 267 15.54 30.04 -11.36
N GLU A 268 15.99 28.95 -12.00
CA GLU A 268 17.35 28.80 -12.54
C GLU A 268 17.69 29.78 -13.70
N PHE A 269 16.70 30.46 -14.27
CA PHE A 269 16.93 31.49 -15.30
C PHE A 269 17.27 32.85 -14.73
N PHE A 270 17.13 33.05 -13.42
CA PHE A 270 17.36 34.32 -12.74
C PHE A 270 18.68 34.35 -11.98
N PRO A 271 19.24 35.56 -11.70
CA PRO A 271 20.42 35.71 -10.85
C PRO A 271 20.18 35.12 -9.45
N ARG A 272 21.23 34.52 -8.87
CA ARG A 272 21.25 34.09 -7.47
C ARG A 272 22.01 35.09 -6.64
N PHE A 273 21.48 35.42 -5.48
CA PHE A 273 22.04 36.38 -4.55
C PHE A 273 22.58 35.66 -3.33
N PHE A 274 23.86 35.90 -3.01
CA PHE A 274 24.50 35.29 -1.85
C PHE A 274 24.99 36.39 -0.92
N LEU A 275 24.89 36.14 0.36
CA LEU A 275 25.68 36.85 1.37
C LEU A 275 26.82 35.93 1.79
N THR A 276 28.07 36.38 1.59
CA THR A 276 29.26 35.61 1.91
C THR A 276 30.07 36.32 2.98
N GLY A 277 30.74 35.53 3.84
CA GLY A 277 31.64 36.05 4.86
C GLY A 277 32.73 35.04 5.19
N SER A 278 33.93 35.52 5.42
CA SER A 278 35.06 34.69 5.81
C SER A 278 35.84 35.37 6.95
N PRO A 279 35.29 35.35 8.19
CA PRO A 279 36.05 35.78 9.36
C PRO A 279 37.07 34.71 9.75
N GLY A 280 38.30 35.13 10.06
CA GLY A 280 39.35 34.19 10.39
C GLY A 280 40.62 34.85 10.93
N LEU A 281 41.66 34.04 10.99
CA LEU A 281 43.01 34.39 11.43
C LEU A 281 43.97 33.97 10.32
N GLN A 282 44.94 34.83 9.99
CA GLN A 282 45.94 34.54 8.98
C GLN A 282 47.32 34.98 9.50
N SER A 283 48.33 34.10 9.45
CA SER A 283 49.70 34.39 9.92
C SER A 283 50.72 33.54 9.18
N GLY A 284 51.91 34.10 8.93
CA GLY A 284 53.07 33.36 8.44
C GLY A 284 53.69 32.43 9.48
N ASP A 285 53.53 32.73 10.78
CA ASP A 285 53.97 31.85 11.87
C ASP A 285 52.76 31.28 12.63
N PHE A 286 52.80 29.97 12.91
CA PHE A 286 51.74 29.30 13.68
C PHE A 286 51.65 29.85 15.11
N ALA A 287 52.77 30.26 15.72
CA ALA A 287 52.79 30.83 17.07
C ALA A 287 51.99 32.13 17.18
N ASP A 288 51.96 32.92 16.11
CA ASP A 288 51.27 34.21 16.05
C ASP A 288 49.85 34.10 15.52
N LEU A 289 49.43 32.92 15.05
CA LEU A 289 48.12 32.73 14.42
C LEU A 289 46.95 33.18 15.31
N PHE A 290 47.06 32.95 16.61
CA PHE A 290 46.00 33.32 17.57
C PHE A 290 46.17 34.72 18.18
N SER A 291 47.04 35.51 17.63
CA SER A 291 47.21 36.93 18.07
C SER A 291 46.10 37.82 17.46
N SER A 292 45.82 38.94 18.10
CA SER A 292 44.84 39.91 17.58
C SER A 292 45.28 40.56 16.25
N SER A 293 46.59 40.60 15.98
CA SER A 293 47.17 41.11 14.74
C SER A 293 46.93 40.19 13.53
N SER A 294 46.62 38.92 13.77
CA SER A 294 46.33 37.92 12.72
C SER A 294 44.87 37.91 12.26
N THR A 295 44.01 38.76 12.83
CA THR A 295 42.58 38.81 12.47
C THR A 295 42.43 39.31 11.03
N ALA A 296 41.72 38.49 10.23
CA ALA A 296 41.35 38.80 8.86
C ALA A 296 39.86 38.49 8.63
N TRP A 297 39.20 39.32 7.85
CA TRP A 297 37.81 39.06 7.49
C TRP A 297 37.43 39.70 6.16
N VAL A 298 36.50 39.01 5.47
CA VAL A 298 35.87 39.50 4.24
C VAL A 298 34.36 39.27 4.37
N PHE A 299 33.57 40.29 4.09
CA PHE A 299 32.13 40.18 4.01
C PHE A 299 31.61 40.90 2.77
N GLY A 300 30.62 40.33 2.09
CA GLY A 300 30.02 41.04 0.97
C GLY A 300 28.87 40.27 0.30
N PRO A 301 28.00 41.01 -0.38
CA PRO A 301 27.02 40.39 -1.28
C PRO A 301 27.75 39.90 -2.54
N LYS A 302 27.29 38.72 -3.02
CA LYS A 302 27.75 38.14 -4.28
C LYS A 302 26.55 37.82 -5.15
N VAL A 303 26.58 38.22 -6.43
CA VAL A 303 25.58 37.84 -7.43
C VAL A 303 26.18 36.84 -8.41
N SER A 304 25.49 35.75 -8.64
CA SER A 304 25.89 34.75 -9.62
C SER A 304 24.77 34.54 -10.62
N TRP A 305 25.05 34.77 -11.91
CA TRP A 305 24.06 34.58 -12.97
C TRP A 305 24.68 33.83 -14.15
N LYS A 306 24.07 32.69 -14.50
CA LYS A 306 24.48 31.90 -15.63
C LYS A 306 23.78 32.40 -16.90
N LEU A 307 24.37 33.42 -17.56
CA LEU A 307 23.81 34.02 -18.78
C LEU A 307 23.73 33.00 -19.96
N PHE A 308 24.71 32.12 -20.03
CA PHE A 308 24.74 31.05 -21.04
C PHE A 308 25.08 29.72 -20.39
N SER A 309 24.25 28.72 -20.60
CA SER A 309 24.34 27.36 -20.02
C SER A 309 24.31 26.26 -21.08
N GLY A 310 24.53 26.56 -22.36
CA GLY A 310 24.46 25.57 -23.44
C GLY A 310 23.09 24.89 -23.54
N ASN A 311 21.99 25.65 -23.40
CA ASN A 311 20.59 25.16 -23.35
C ASN A 311 20.21 24.33 -22.10
N ARG A 312 21.12 24.08 -21.15
CA ARG A 312 20.86 23.24 -19.98
C ARG A 312 19.60 23.67 -19.22
N ASN A 313 19.46 24.95 -18.88
CA ASN A 313 18.31 25.46 -18.16
C ASN A 313 16.99 25.29 -18.94
N LYS A 314 17.04 25.48 -20.28
CA LYS A 314 15.89 25.26 -21.17
C LYS A 314 15.45 23.80 -21.16
N VAL A 315 16.39 22.87 -21.34
CA VAL A 315 16.12 21.43 -21.31
C VAL A 315 15.61 20.98 -19.92
N GLN A 316 16.17 21.55 -18.83
CA GLN A 316 15.68 21.29 -17.48
C GLN A 316 14.23 21.74 -17.28
N LEU A 317 13.85 22.92 -17.77
CA LEU A 317 12.49 23.42 -17.72
C LEU A 317 11.54 22.56 -18.58
N GLU A 318 11.97 22.17 -19.79
CA GLU A 318 11.21 21.28 -20.66
C GLU A 318 10.97 19.93 -19.99
N THR A 319 12.00 19.35 -19.37
CA THR A 319 11.88 18.09 -18.61
C THR A 319 10.89 18.26 -17.43
N SER A 320 10.93 19.36 -16.71
CA SER A 320 10.02 19.62 -15.60
C SER A 320 8.57 19.80 -16.07
N ASN A 321 8.35 20.48 -17.19
CA ASN A 321 7.03 20.61 -17.81
C ASN A 321 6.49 19.26 -18.28
N ALA A 322 7.32 18.42 -18.90
CA ALA A 322 6.93 17.07 -19.32
C ALA A 322 6.54 16.19 -18.11
N ARG A 323 7.28 16.27 -17.01
CA ARG A 323 6.95 15.58 -15.74
C ARG A 323 5.63 16.09 -15.13
N GLN A 324 5.37 17.39 -15.18
CA GLN A 324 4.10 17.96 -14.75
C GLN A 324 2.94 17.44 -15.60
N THR A 325 3.10 17.44 -16.94
CA THR A 325 2.09 16.87 -17.86
C THR A 325 1.86 15.39 -17.58
N GLN A 326 2.92 14.60 -17.36
CA GLN A 326 2.81 13.21 -16.96
C GLN A 326 1.99 13.06 -15.67
N ALA A 327 2.30 13.83 -14.62
CA ALA A 327 1.57 13.77 -13.35
C ALA A 327 0.09 14.18 -13.49
N SER A 328 -0.24 15.11 -14.40
CA SER A 328 -1.62 15.47 -14.73
C SER A 328 -2.38 14.32 -15.37
N ILE A 329 -1.77 13.64 -16.34
CA ILE A 329 -2.37 12.48 -17.00
C ILE A 329 -2.53 11.31 -16.02
N GLU A 330 -1.54 11.08 -15.13
CA GLU A 330 -1.63 10.06 -14.09
C GLU A 330 -2.76 10.35 -13.08
N TYR A 331 -2.98 11.62 -12.73
CA TYR A 331 -4.11 12.03 -11.91
C TYR A 331 -5.45 11.72 -12.60
N GLU A 332 -5.62 12.10 -13.86
CA GLU A 332 -6.82 11.80 -14.63
C GLU A 332 -7.06 10.28 -14.77
N ALA A 333 -6.01 9.53 -15.05
CA ALA A 333 -6.08 8.07 -15.13
C ALA A 333 -6.49 7.43 -13.78
N THR A 334 -5.99 7.97 -12.66
CA THR A 334 -6.35 7.52 -11.32
C THR A 334 -7.84 7.80 -11.02
N VAL A 335 -8.36 8.97 -11.40
CA VAL A 335 -9.78 9.30 -11.27
C VAL A 335 -10.65 8.35 -12.10
N ASN A 336 -10.30 8.12 -13.37
CA ASN A 336 -11.05 7.23 -14.26
C ASN A 336 -11.06 5.78 -13.73
N LYS A 337 -9.93 5.29 -13.23
CA LYS A 337 -9.83 3.98 -12.63
C LYS A 337 -10.65 3.86 -11.35
N ALA A 338 -10.68 4.91 -10.54
CA ALA A 338 -11.49 4.96 -9.33
C ALA A 338 -12.99 4.89 -9.65
N LEU A 339 -13.44 5.59 -10.69
CA LEU A 339 -14.82 5.50 -11.20
C LEU A 339 -15.15 4.09 -11.69
N GLU A 340 -14.28 3.48 -12.51
CA GLU A 340 -14.44 2.10 -12.99
C GLU A 340 -14.55 1.12 -11.81
N ASP A 341 -13.68 1.25 -10.80
CA ASP A 341 -13.69 0.38 -9.61
C ASP A 341 -15.02 0.47 -8.86
N VAL A 342 -15.54 1.68 -8.62
CA VAL A 342 -16.82 1.90 -7.91
C VAL A 342 -17.98 1.31 -8.71
N GLU A 343 -18.12 1.69 -9.99
CA GLU A 343 -19.23 1.26 -10.85
C GLU A 343 -19.24 -0.27 -11.03
N SER A 344 -18.05 -0.87 -11.31
CA SER A 344 -17.91 -2.30 -11.45
C SER A 344 -18.26 -3.05 -10.17
N ASN A 345 -17.84 -2.56 -9.00
CA ASN A 345 -18.15 -3.19 -7.72
C ASN A 345 -19.63 -3.05 -7.35
N LEU A 346 -20.28 -1.92 -7.65
CA LEU A 346 -21.72 -1.74 -7.44
C LEU A 346 -22.56 -2.71 -8.28
N VAL A 347 -22.26 -2.83 -9.58
CA VAL A 347 -22.94 -3.77 -10.48
C VAL A 347 -22.75 -5.21 -10.00
N ARG A 348 -21.52 -5.59 -9.64
CA ARG A 348 -21.23 -6.95 -9.14
C ARG A 348 -21.90 -7.22 -7.81
N TYR A 349 -21.95 -6.25 -6.89
CA TYR A 349 -22.66 -6.38 -5.62
C TYR A 349 -24.16 -6.59 -5.84
N GLY A 350 -24.81 -5.77 -6.67
CA GLY A 350 -26.24 -5.90 -6.98
C GLY A 350 -26.58 -7.26 -7.56
N ASN A 351 -25.81 -7.75 -8.55
CA ASN A 351 -26.00 -9.05 -9.16
C ASN A 351 -25.77 -10.20 -8.16
N ASN A 352 -24.74 -10.12 -7.33
CA ASN A 352 -24.48 -11.13 -6.30
C ASN A 352 -25.57 -11.19 -5.24
N ALA A 353 -26.14 -10.05 -4.82
CA ALA A 353 -27.23 -10.00 -3.87
C ALA A 353 -28.50 -10.71 -4.43
N VAL A 354 -28.79 -10.50 -5.71
CA VAL A 354 -29.90 -11.20 -6.40
C VAL A 354 -29.63 -12.70 -6.49
N SER A 355 -28.40 -13.10 -6.88
CA SER A 355 -28.04 -14.52 -6.99
C SER A 355 -28.08 -15.23 -5.63
N LEU A 356 -27.61 -14.58 -4.56
CA LEU A 356 -27.69 -15.12 -3.19
C LEU A 356 -29.15 -15.32 -2.78
N ARG A 357 -30.05 -14.37 -3.08
CA ARG A 357 -31.48 -14.52 -2.76
C ARG A 357 -32.07 -15.78 -3.40
N PHE A 358 -31.81 -15.99 -4.70
CA PHE A 358 -32.30 -17.22 -5.38
C PHE A 358 -31.63 -18.47 -4.84
N ALA A 359 -30.36 -18.46 -4.51
CA ALA A 359 -29.68 -19.60 -3.91
C ALA A 359 -30.23 -19.96 -2.52
N VAL A 360 -30.54 -18.96 -1.69
CA VAL A 360 -31.24 -19.17 -0.40
C VAL A 360 -32.62 -19.76 -0.57
N GLU A 361 -33.40 -19.28 -1.53
CA GLU A 361 -34.76 -19.81 -1.83
C GLU A 361 -34.66 -21.26 -2.31
N ALA A 362 -33.76 -21.57 -3.23
CA ALA A 362 -33.53 -22.93 -3.71
C ALA A 362 -33.11 -23.87 -2.58
N MET A 363 -32.15 -23.44 -1.72
CA MET A 363 -31.69 -24.21 -0.56
C MET A 363 -32.87 -24.50 0.43
N ASN A 364 -33.71 -23.49 0.69
CA ASN A 364 -34.88 -23.65 1.56
C ASN A 364 -35.91 -24.58 0.95
N THR A 365 -36.15 -24.54 -0.36
CA THR A 365 -37.05 -25.44 -1.07
C THR A 365 -36.55 -26.89 -1.00
N ARG A 366 -35.24 -27.12 -1.22
CA ARG A 366 -34.61 -28.43 -1.09
C ARG A 366 -34.64 -28.95 0.34
N ARG A 367 -34.51 -28.08 1.33
CA ARG A 367 -34.70 -28.50 2.75
C ARG A 367 -36.10 -28.99 3.03
N ARG A 368 -37.12 -28.28 2.54
CA ARG A 368 -38.54 -28.75 2.68
C ARG A 368 -38.79 -30.09 1.98
N ASP A 369 -38.20 -30.27 0.77
CA ASP A 369 -38.30 -31.56 0.08
C ASP A 369 -37.68 -32.69 0.93
N LEU A 370 -36.50 -32.48 1.51
CA LEU A 370 -35.86 -33.43 2.41
C LEU A 370 -36.75 -33.74 3.62
N GLU A 371 -37.36 -32.74 4.25
CA GLU A 371 -38.28 -32.90 5.38
C GLU A 371 -39.48 -33.76 4.98
N ILE A 372 -40.10 -33.50 3.81
CA ILE A 372 -41.23 -34.29 3.27
C ILE A 372 -40.81 -35.74 3.01
N GLN A 373 -39.66 -35.97 2.34
CA GLN A 373 -39.21 -37.33 2.04
C GLN A 373 -38.85 -38.11 3.32
N THR A 374 -38.37 -37.45 4.34
CA THR A 374 -38.09 -38.07 5.65
C THR A 374 -39.38 -38.53 6.33
N ILE A 375 -40.41 -37.67 6.40
CA ILE A 375 -41.74 -38.02 6.96
C ILE A 375 -42.37 -39.16 6.17
N ARG A 376 -42.29 -39.13 4.84
CA ARG A 376 -42.84 -40.23 3.98
C ARG A 376 -42.10 -41.54 4.22
N HIS A 377 -40.81 -41.50 4.44
CA HIS A 377 -40.01 -42.69 4.75
C HIS A 377 -40.38 -43.27 6.11
N GLU A 378 -40.53 -42.46 7.13
CA GLU A 378 -40.96 -42.85 8.47
C GLU A 378 -42.38 -43.46 8.46
N SER A 379 -43.22 -43.01 7.53
CA SER A 379 -44.56 -43.51 7.29
C SER A 379 -44.59 -44.76 6.36
N GLY A 380 -43.44 -45.27 5.92
CA GLY A 380 -43.36 -46.42 5.01
C GLY A 380 -43.78 -46.14 3.56
N LEU A 381 -43.98 -44.86 3.16
CA LEU A 381 -44.49 -44.45 1.84
C LEU A 381 -43.38 -44.25 0.81
N THR A 382 -42.11 -44.20 1.24
CA THR A 382 -40.95 -44.08 0.36
C THR A 382 -39.75 -44.83 0.95
N ASP A 383 -38.73 -45.10 0.13
CA ASP A 383 -37.54 -45.79 0.60
C ASP A 383 -36.41 -44.82 1.08
N ALA A 384 -35.44 -45.37 1.80
CA ALA A 384 -34.30 -44.62 2.30
C ALA A 384 -33.43 -43.99 1.19
N LEU A 385 -33.46 -44.52 -0.04
CA LEU A 385 -32.72 -43.96 -1.17
C LEU A 385 -33.29 -42.61 -1.62
N ALA A 386 -34.63 -42.43 -1.53
CA ALA A 386 -35.29 -41.18 -1.82
C ALA A 386 -34.87 -40.09 -0.80
N VAL A 387 -34.81 -40.45 0.49
CA VAL A 387 -34.30 -39.53 1.53
C VAL A 387 -32.83 -39.16 1.28
N ALA A 388 -31.97 -40.14 0.97
CA ALA A 388 -30.57 -39.91 0.68
C ALA A 388 -30.37 -39.00 -0.57
N ALA A 389 -31.21 -39.18 -1.60
CA ALA A 389 -31.20 -38.33 -2.80
C ALA A 389 -31.60 -36.88 -2.50
N SER A 390 -32.69 -36.67 -1.73
CA SER A 390 -33.13 -35.33 -1.32
C SER A 390 -32.12 -34.66 -0.39
N LYS A 391 -31.43 -35.41 0.50
CA LYS A 391 -30.36 -34.91 1.35
C LYS A 391 -29.15 -34.46 0.53
N ALA A 392 -28.74 -35.24 -0.48
CA ALA A 392 -27.66 -34.85 -1.40
C ALA A 392 -28.02 -33.55 -2.13
N ALA A 393 -29.24 -33.44 -2.70
CA ALA A 393 -29.68 -32.24 -3.41
C ALA A 393 -29.76 -31.00 -2.50
N TRP A 394 -30.14 -31.19 -1.25
CA TRP A 394 -30.10 -30.10 -0.25
C TRP A 394 -28.68 -29.68 0.08
N LEU A 395 -27.74 -30.59 0.29
CA LEU A 395 -26.32 -30.29 0.56
C LEU A 395 -25.66 -29.59 -0.63
N ASP A 396 -25.97 -29.99 -1.88
CA ASP A 396 -25.50 -29.30 -3.09
C ASP A 396 -26.03 -27.85 -3.16
N SER A 397 -27.32 -27.66 -2.83
CA SER A 397 -27.90 -26.31 -2.79
C SER A 397 -27.32 -25.43 -1.67
N LYS A 398 -27.01 -26.04 -0.52
CA LYS A 398 -26.34 -25.38 0.61
C LYS A 398 -24.92 -24.95 0.26
N TRP A 399 -24.18 -25.79 -0.50
CA TRP A 399 -22.87 -25.41 -1.05
C TRP A 399 -23.00 -24.20 -1.96
N ASN A 400 -23.92 -24.22 -2.93
CA ASN A 400 -24.10 -23.09 -3.85
C ASN A 400 -24.51 -21.81 -3.10
N GLN A 401 -25.40 -21.88 -2.12
CA GLN A 401 -25.75 -20.73 -1.26
C GLN A 401 -24.53 -20.17 -0.51
N LEU A 402 -23.67 -21.04 0.03
CA LEU A 402 -22.44 -20.64 0.72
C LEU A 402 -21.48 -19.90 -0.21
N GLU A 403 -21.29 -20.36 -1.44
CA GLU A 403 -20.44 -19.69 -2.42
C GLU A 403 -20.93 -18.26 -2.74
N TRP A 404 -22.24 -18.09 -2.95
CA TRP A 404 -22.81 -16.76 -3.17
C TRP A 404 -22.71 -15.86 -1.93
N GLN A 405 -22.79 -16.43 -0.72
CA GLN A 405 -22.64 -15.68 0.52
C GLN A 405 -21.19 -15.18 0.68
N VAL A 406 -20.18 -16.03 0.45
CA VAL A 406 -18.76 -15.62 0.48
C VAL A 406 -18.49 -14.57 -0.59
N ASN A 407 -19.01 -14.77 -1.80
CA ASN A 407 -18.88 -13.80 -2.88
C ASN A 407 -19.48 -12.44 -2.51
N LEU A 408 -20.67 -12.42 -1.89
CA LEU A 408 -21.29 -11.17 -1.46
C LEU A 408 -20.43 -10.43 -0.42
N LEU A 409 -19.93 -11.14 0.60
CA LEU A 409 -19.07 -10.55 1.63
C LEU A 409 -17.78 -9.97 1.03
N THR A 410 -17.16 -10.68 0.09
CA THR A 410 -15.95 -10.18 -0.59
C THR A 410 -16.23 -8.96 -1.50
N ARG A 411 -17.46 -8.87 -2.08
CA ARG A 411 -17.89 -7.67 -2.83
C ARG A 411 -18.14 -6.48 -1.92
N VAL A 412 -18.73 -6.71 -0.75
CA VAL A 412 -18.88 -5.63 0.27
C VAL A 412 -17.51 -5.08 0.68
N VAL A 413 -16.53 -5.96 0.93
CA VAL A 413 -15.15 -5.56 1.22
C VAL A 413 -14.56 -4.74 0.06
N ALA A 414 -14.78 -5.17 -1.19
CA ALA A 414 -14.30 -4.46 -2.36
C ALA A 414 -14.94 -3.06 -2.50
N LEU A 415 -16.22 -2.91 -2.14
CA LEU A 415 -16.90 -1.62 -2.11
C LEU A 415 -16.36 -0.67 -1.04
N TYR A 416 -16.01 -1.18 0.14
CA TYR A 416 -15.35 -0.36 1.17
C TYR A 416 -13.94 0.09 0.76
N LYS A 417 -13.25 -0.71 -0.08
CA LYS A 417 -11.95 -0.36 -0.64
C LYS A 417 -12.07 0.64 -1.80
N SER A 418 -13.15 0.59 -2.60
CA SER A 418 -13.36 1.43 -3.78
C SER A 418 -13.90 2.81 -3.43
#